data_84a741bc80589837663e9044db2bae55
#
_entry.id   84a741bc80589837663e9044db2bae55
#
_cell.length_a   1.000
_cell.length_b   1.000
_cell.length_c   1.000
_cell.angle_alpha   90.00
_cell.angle_beta   90.00
_cell.angle_gamma   90.00
#
_symmetry.space_group_name_H-M   'P 1'
#
loop_
_entity.id
_entity.type
_entity.pdbx_description
1 polymer ?
#
loop_
_entity_poly.entity_id
_entity_poly.type
_entity_poly.pdbx_seq_one_letter_code
_entity_poly.pdbx_strand_id
1 'polypeptide(L)'
;MECVYSAKFIDQKRAKRLTHVVCDLVSEHQAETIKRDTFLADRVKTENTALYEIVSKINAAMSRTRGKKTHTPEKIKFKYLNYTIQNGVKRTERRRGEWYIVSPYKLLISDGYYYLIGFDDKMKKMVHYRIDRMKDVELIGEPREGADAFKELNLEAYLQEHFSMYGGKSEHVTFRAMNHILEAFIDRFGTKGAVYSSDGDKYFVATVKVSVSKQLYGWLCGLGNQAKILSPEWVVDDFKTHLEKMLFLYNTPSSKDDS
;
A
#
# COMPACT_ATOMS: atom_id res chain seq x y z
N MET A 1 -3.64 12.05 -18.72
CA MET A 1 -3.51 13.11 -17.70
C MET A 1 -3.92 12.63 -16.32
N GLU A 2 -5.07 12.03 -16.14
CA GLU A 2 -5.59 11.56 -14.85
C GLU A 2 -4.63 10.61 -14.12
N CYS A 3 -4.04 9.63 -14.81
CA CYS A 3 -3.06 8.72 -14.21
C CYS A 3 -1.84 9.43 -13.63
N VAL A 4 -1.38 10.54 -14.24
CA VAL A 4 -0.25 11.32 -13.76
C VAL A 4 -0.64 12.10 -12.49
N TYR A 5 -1.85 12.64 -12.45
CA TYR A 5 -2.33 13.40 -11.29
C TYR A 5 -2.79 12.50 -10.15
N SER A 6 -3.37 11.34 -10.43
CA SER A 6 -3.77 10.35 -9.40
C SER A 6 -2.57 9.69 -8.71
N ALA A 7 -1.40 9.66 -9.37
CA ALA A 7 -0.18 9.09 -8.82
C ALA A 7 0.38 9.93 -7.66
N LYS A 8 0.25 9.43 -6.43
CA LYS A 8 0.77 10.07 -5.23
C LYS A 8 2.29 10.06 -5.14
N PHE A 9 2.95 9.17 -5.89
CA PHE A 9 4.40 9.03 -5.95
C PHE A 9 5.07 10.04 -6.90
N ILE A 10 4.31 10.78 -7.70
CA ILE A 10 4.83 11.85 -8.57
C ILE A 10 4.68 13.17 -7.84
N ASP A 11 5.77 13.90 -7.63
CA ASP A 11 5.70 15.24 -7.04
C ASP A 11 4.94 16.24 -7.95
N GLN A 12 4.43 17.32 -7.36
CA GLN A 12 3.57 18.29 -8.04
C GLN A 12 4.25 18.94 -9.26
N LYS A 13 5.54 19.27 -9.16
CA LYS A 13 6.29 19.92 -10.25
C LYS A 13 6.42 18.97 -11.45
N ARG A 14 6.75 17.70 -11.19
CA ARG A 14 6.87 16.66 -12.24
C ARG A 14 5.53 16.31 -12.83
N ALA A 15 4.47 16.21 -12.02
CA ALA A 15 3.12 15.97 -12.51
C ALA A 15 2.70 17.04 -13.54
N LYS A 16 2.90 18.33 -13.23
CA LYS A 16 2.65 19.42 -14.18
C LYS A 16 3.46 19.28 -15.46
N ARG A 17 4.79 19.01 -15.33
CA ARG A 17 5.65 18.82 -16.52
C ARG A 17 5.22 17.64 -17.38
N LEU A 18 4.93 16.49 -16.80
CA LEU A 18 4.45 15.31 -17.53
C LEU A 18 3.12 15.56 -18.24
N THR A 19 2.23 16.35 -17.61
CA THR A 19 0.98 16.76 -18.24
C THR A 19 1.21 17.59 -19.49
N HIS A 20 2.17 18.53 -19.48
CA HIS A 20 2.54 19.28 -20.70
C HIS A 20 3.03 18.33 -21.81
N VAL A 21 3.97 17.42 -21.48
CA VAL A 21 4.47 16.44 -22.46
C VAL A 21 3.35 15.57 -23.03
N VAL A 22 2.39 15.15 -22.24
CA VAL A 22 1.23 14.37 -22.73
C VAL A 22 0.34 15.23 -23.64
N CYS A 23 0.15 16.52 -23.32
CA CYS A 23 -0.60 17.44 -24.16
C CYS A 23 0.09 17.72 -25.51
N ASP A 24 1.42 17.67 -25.57
CA ASP A 24 2.19 17.83 -26.80
C ASP A 24 2.05 16.64 -27.78
N LEU A 25 1.51 15.51 -27.32
CA LEU A 25 1.23 14.32 -28.15
C LEU A 25 -0.09 14.37 -28.91
N VAL A 26 -0.92 15.38 -28.66
CA VAL A 26 -2.23 15.56 -29.29
C VAL A 26 -2.32 16.93 -29.95
N SER A 27 -3.35 17.18 -30.78
CA SER A 27 -3.54 18.50 -31.41
C SER A 27 -3.84 19.57 -30.33
N GLU A 28 -3.52 20.83 -30.65
CA GLU A 28 -3.78 21.98 -29.76
C GLU A 28 -5.25 22.01 -29.30
N HIS A 29 -6.19 21.81 -30.21
CA HIS A 29 -7.62 21.77 -29.90
C HIS A 29 -7.97 20.64 -28.91
N GLN A 30 -7.41 19.45 -29.07
CA GLN A 30 -7.61 18.34 -28.15
C GLN A 30 -6.95 18.62 -26.78
N ALA A 31 -5.75 19.22 -26.77
CA ALA A 31 -5.07 19.61 -25.55
C ALA A 31 -5.86 20.63 -24.75
N GLU A 32 -6.45 21.65 -25.41
CA GLU A 32 -7.33 22.65 -24.79
C GLU A 32 -8.61 22.03 -24.24
N THR A 33 -9.25 21.15 -25.00
CA THR A 33 -10.45 20.41 -24.55
C THR A 33 -10.15 19.59 -23.29
N ILE A 34 -9.06 18.82 -23.29
CA ILE A 34 -8.63 18.02 -22.12
C ILE A 34 -8.38 18.92 -20.90
N LYS A 35 -7.70 20.06 -21.07
CA LYS A 35 -7.40 20.99 -19.98
C LYS A 35 -8.66 21.65 -19.41
N ARG A 36 -9.63 21.99 -20.27
CA ARG A 36 -10.89 22.65 -19.89
C ARG A 36 -11.84 21.69 -19.18
N ASP A 37 -11.97 20.46 -19.71
CA ASP A 37 -13.03 19.54 -19.30
C ASP A 37 -12.56 18.56 -18.18
N THR A 38 -11.26 18.58 -17.83
CA THR A 38 -10.73 17.70 -16.79
C THR A 38 -10.44 18.51 -15.52
N PHE A 39 -11.30 18.38 -14.49
CA PHE A 39 -10.98 18.87 -13.16
C PHE A 39 -10.10 17.87 -12.43
N LEU A 40 -8.87 18.26 -12.15
CA LEU A 40 -7.89 17.44 -11.44
C LEU A 40 -7.81 17.93 -9.99
N ALA A 41 -8.47 17.20 -9.09
CA ALA A 41 -8.36 17.47 -7.66
C ALA A 41 -6.91 17.38 -7.20
N ASP A 42 -6.43 18.39 -6.48
CA ASP A 42 -5.12 18.39 -5.88
C ASP A 42 -5.06 17.29 -4.81
N ARG A 43 -4.26 16.24 -5.06
CA ARG A 43 -4.05 15.14 -4.12
C ARG A 43 -2.74 15.31 -3.40
N VAL A 44 -2.70 14.87 -2.14
CA VAL A 44 -1.45 14.81 -1.38
C VAL A 44 -0.42 13.97 -2.14
N LYS A 45 0.68 14.59 -2.53
CA LYS A 45 1.78 13.99 -3.29
C LYS A 45 3.01 13.80 -2.41
N THR A 46 3.93 12.93 -2.86
CA THR A 46 5.21 12.76 -2.17
C THR A 46 6.06 14.02 -2.28
N GLU A 47 6.78 14.32 -1.22
CA GLU A 47 7.83 15.34 -1.21
C GLU A 47 9.22 14.75 -1.53
N ASN A 48 9.30 13.43 -1.74
CA ASN A 48 10.56 12.76 -2.04
C ASN A 48 10.95 12.96 -3.51
N THR A 49 11.79 13.93 -3.77
CA THR A 49 12.31 14.25 -5.11
C THR A 49 13.29 13.21 -5.63
N ALA A 50 13.89 12.38 -4.74
CA ALA A 50 14.84 11.32 -5.10
C ALA A 50 14.16 10.02 -5.53
N LEU A 51 12.82 9.94 -5.54
CA LEU A 51 12.10 8.70 -5.80
C LEU A 51 12.54 7.99 -7.08
N TYR A 52 12.74 8.72 -8.17
CA TYR A 52 13.15 8.12 -9.45
C TYR A 52 14.57 7.57 -9.43
N GLU A 53 15.49 8.26 -8.70
CA GLU A 53 16.85 7.76 -8.49
C GLU A 53 16.80 6.46 -7.67
N ILE A 54 15.99 6.43 -6.62
CA ILE A 54 15.78 5.23 -5.79
C ILE A 54 15.23 4.08 -6.65
N VAL A 55 14.20 4.32 -7.46
CA VAL A 55 13.63 3.31 -8.38
C VAL A 55 14.69 2.82 -9.37
N SER A 56 15.52 3.72 -9.92
CA SER A 56 16.61 3.36 -10.82
C SER A 56 17.63 2.44 -10.14
N LYS A 57 18.06 2.77 -8.91
CA LYS A 57 18.97 1.94 -8.12
C LYS A 57 18.38 0.55 -7.83
N ILE A 58 17.10 0.48 -7.43
CA ILE A 58 16.41 -0.78 -7.19
C ILE A 58 16.35 -1.63 -8.47
N ASN A 59 15.99 -1.02 -9.61
CA ASN A 59 15.99 -1.73 -10.89
C ASN A 59 17.38 -2.22 -11.28
N ALA A 60 18.43 -1.44 -11.04
CA ALA A 60 19.81 -1.85 -11.27
C ALA A 60 20.20 -3.05 -10.40
N ALA A 61 19.78 -3.09 -9.13
CA ALA A 61 20.01 -4.23 -8.22
C ALA A 61 19.26 -5.50 -8.65
N MET A 62 18.05 -5.36 -9.23
CA MET A 62 17.25 -6.49 -9.72
C MET A 62 17.70 -7.00 -11.09
N SER A 63 18.43 -6.21 -11.87
CA SER A 63 18.79 -6.53 -13.25
C SER A 63 19.77 -7.71 -13.32
N ARG A 64 19.57 -8.59 -14.29
CA ARG A 64 20.50 -9.65 -14.63
C ARG A 64 21.56 -9.24 -15.64
N THR A 65 21.43 -8.02 -16.17
CA THR A 65 22.38 -7.47 -17.15
C THR A 65 22.69 -6.01 -16.84
N ARG A 66 23.97 -5.63 -16.92
CA ARG A 66 24.43 -4.24 -16.89
C ARG A 66 25.15 -3.97 -18.22
N GLY A 67 24.45 -3.29 -19.15
CA GLY A 67 24.91 -3.16 -20.52
C GLY A 67 24.99 -4.54 -21.20
N LYS A 68 26.18 -4.89 -21.73
CA LYS A 68 26.44 -6.20 -22.38
C LYS A 68 26.91 -7.32 -21.42
N LYS A 69 27.11 -7.01 -20.12
CA LYS A 69 27.62 -7.98 -19.14
C LYS A 69 26.49 -8.59 -18.32
N THR A 70 26.62 -9.90 -18.06
CA THR A 70 25.74 -10.60 -17.12
C THR A 70 25.99 -10.07 -15.72
N HIS A 71 24.94 -9.78 -14.97
CA HIS A 71 24.97 -9.29 -13.60
C HIS A 71 24.13 -10.18 -12.70
N THR A 72 24.67 -10.54 -11.54
CA THR A 72 23.91 -11.26 -10.51
C THR A 72 23.07 -10.25 -9.74
N PRO A 73 21.75 -10.43 -9.63
CA PRO A 73 20.93 -9.56 -8.80
C PRO A 73 21.42 -9.51 -7.36
N GLU A 74 21.48 -8.31 -6.81
CA GLU A 74 22.14 -8.03 -5.53
C GLU A 74 21.19 -7.41 -4.51
N LYS A 75 21.59 -7.42 -3.25
CA LYS A 75 20.91 -6.76 -2.14
C LYS A 75 21.11 -5.25 -2.21
N ILE A 76 20.16 -4.55 -1.61
CA ILE A 76 20.24 -3.12 -1.35
C ILE A 76 20.18 -2.85 0.16
N LYS A 77 20.79 -1.75 0.59
CA LYS A 77 20.58 -1.19 1.92
C LYS A 77 19.98 0.19 1.82
N PHE A 78 19.17 0.57 2.79
CA PHE A 78 18.54 1.90 2.85
C PHE A 78 18.14 2.27 4.27
N LYS A 79 17.93 3.58 4.51
CA LYS A 79 17.26 4.12 5.69
C LYS A 79 15.77 4.24 5.41
N TYR A 80 14.94 3.95 6.40
CA TYR A 80 13.49 4.06 6.26
C TYR A 80 12.92 5.17 7.13
N LEU A 81 12.13 6.05 6.54
CA LEU A 81 11.65 7.28 7.18
C LEU A 81 10.24 7.11 7.76
N ASN A 82 10.01 7.75 8.88
CA ASN A 82 8.70 8.01 9.48
C ASN A 82 8.47 9.53 9.59
N TYR A 83 7.22 9.90 9.76
CA TYR A 83 6.87 11.25 10.19
C TYR A 83 6.85 11.33 11.73
N THR A 84 7.35 12.42 12.27
CA THR A 84 7.29 12.77 13.69
C THR A 84 6.86 14.23 13.82
N ILE A 85 6.31 14.58 14.98
CA ILE A 85 5.96 15.97 15.32
C ILE A 85 6.98 16.48 16.34
N GLN A 86 7.84 17.39 15.90
CA GLN A 86 8.83 18.08 16.73
C GLN A 86 8.94 19.51 16.19
N ASN A 87 8.25 20.47 16.81
CA ASN A 87 8.14 21.84 16.31
C ASN A 87 7.71 21.88 14.82
N GLY A 88 6.64 21.13 14.48
CA GLY A 88 6.16 20.87 13.14
C GLY A 88 6.39 19.42 12.68
N VAL A 89 5.83 19.07 11.51
CA VAL A 89 5.97 17.74 10.92
C VAL A 89 7.36 17.58 10.32
N LYS A 90 8.11 16.59 10.79
CA LYS A 90 9.45 16.24 10.30
C LYS A 90 9.52 14.78 9.89
N ARG A 91 10.45 14.44 8.99
CA ARG A 91 10.82 13.06 8.66
C ARG A 91 12.02 12.64 9.51
N THR A 92 11.89 11.52 10.21
CA THR A 92 12.97 10.95 11.03
C THR A 92 13.24 9.50 10.59
N GLU A 93 14.47 9.05 10.82
CA GLU A 93 14.86 7.69 10.49
C GLU A 93 14.25 6.70 11.48
N ARG A 94 13.63 5.66 10.95
CA ARG A 94 13.06 4.55 11.71
C ARG A 94 14.16 3.67 12.30
N ARG A 95 13.86 2.91 13.36
CA ARG A 95 14.82 2.02 14.04
C ARG A 95 16.11 2.75 14.48
N ARG A 96 16.00 3.99 14.95
CA ARG A 96 17.15 4.82 15.36
C ARG A 96 18.24 4.95 14.28
N GLY A 97 17.84 4.90 13.01
CA GLY A 97 18.77 5.03 11.89
C GLY A 97 19.49 3.72 11.50
N GLU A 98 19.06 2.55 11.98
CA GLU A 98 19.59 1.27 11.47
C GLU A 98 19.32 1.11 9.96
N TRP A 99 20.24 0.46 9.27
CA TRP A 99 20.08 0.09 7.89
C TRP A 99 19.10 -1.08 7.72
N TYR A 100 18.26 -0.96 6.73
CA TYR A 100 17.46 -2.06 6.22
C TYR A 100 18.25 -2.72 5.10
N ILE A 101 18.49 -4.02 5.17
CA ILE A 101 19.13 -4.82 4.12
C ILE A 101 18.05 -5.71 3.52
N VAL A 102 17.85 -5.57 2.21
CA VAL A 102 16.73 -6.22 1.51
C VAL A 102 17.19 -6.72 0.15
N SER A 103 16.77 -7.93 -0.19
CA SER A 103 16.90 -8.52 -1.53
C SER A 103 15.68 -8.08 -2.37
N PRO A 104 15.83 -7.19 -3.37
CA PRO A 104 14.73 -6.66 -4.14
C PRO A 104 14.21 -7.67 -5.17
N TYR A 105 12.89 -7.83 -5.28
CA TYR A 105 12.26 -8.77 -6.21
C TYR A 105 11.30 -8.14 -7.19
N LYS A 106 10.42 -7.24 -6.74
CA LYS A 106 9.39 -6.65 -7.60
C LYS A 106 9.05 -5.23 -7.16
N LEU A 107 8.82 -4.38 -8.14
CA LEU A 107 8.20 -3.06 -7.93
C LEU A 107 6.71 -3.15 -8.28
N LEU A 108 5.87 -2.49 -7.49
CA LEU A 108 4.44 -2.40 -7.76
C LEU A 108 3.88 -1.03 -7.36
N ILE A 109 2.72 -0.71 -7.91
CA ILE A 109 1.95 0.49 -7.54
C ILE A 109 0.65 0.02 -6.89
N SER A 110 0.36 0.54 -5.70
CA SER A 110 -0.90 0.33 -5.00
C SER A 110 -1.33 1.64 -4.32
N ASP A 111 -2.61 1.98 -4.40
CA ASP A 111 -3.20 3.20 -3.83
C ASP A 111 -2.44 4.50 -4.19
N GLY A 112 -1.83 4.52 -5.38
CA GLY A 112 -1.04 5.65 -5.88
C GLY A 112 0.37 5.78 -5.30
N TYR A 113 0.86 4.78 -4.56
CA TYR A 113 2.22 4.73 -4.04
C TYR A 113 3.04 3.63 -4.71
N TYR A 114 4.36 3.84 -4.79
CA TYR A 114 5.31 2.83 -5.24
C TYR A 114 5.78 1.98 -4.05
N TYR A 115 5.78 0.67 -4.26
CA TYR A 115 6.24 -0.31 -3.27
C TYR A 115 7.32 -1.20 -3.87
N LEU A 116 8.30 -1.55 -3.04
CA LEU A 116 9.23 -2.63 -3.28
C LEU A 116 8.76 -3.86 -2.52
N ILE A 117 8.58 -4.99 -3.22
CA ILE A 117 8.52 -6.31 -2.61
C ILE A 117 9.94 -6.86 -2.57
N GLY A 118 10.39 -7.23 -1.39
CA GLY A 118 11.72 -7.75 -1.16
C GLY A 118 11.77 -8.72 0.01
N PHE A 119 12.84 -9.51 0.05
CA PHE A 119 13.15 -10.37 1.18
C PHE A 119 14.00 -9.61 2.18
N ASP A 120 13.48 -9.42 3.39
CA ASP A 120 14.16 -8.69 4.46
C ASP A 120 15.14 -9.60 5.17
N ASP A 121 16.40 -9.21 5.21
CA ASP A 121 17.50 -10.00 5.79
C ASP A 121 17.33 -10.24 7.30
N LYS A 122 16.80 -9.26 8.02
CA LYS A 122 16.61 -9.36 9.48
C LYS A 122 15.37 -10.19 9.83
N MET A 123 14.28 -10.01 9.07
CA MET A 123 13.03 -10.73 9.33
C MET A 123 12.93 -12.09 8.66
N LYS A 124 13.85 -12.39 7.73
CA LYS A 124 13.90 -13.64 6.93
C LYS A 124 12.56 -14.00 6.27
N LYS A 125 11.86 -12.97 5.74
CA LYS A 125 10.58 -13.13 5.04
C LYS A 125 10.37 -12.09 3.96
N MET A 126 9.42 -12.37 3.07
CA MET A 126 8.95 -11.38 2.09
C MET A 126 8.22 -10.24 2.80
N VAL A 127 8.55 -9.02 2.44
CA VAL A 127 7.97 -7.78 2.97
C VAL A 127 7.81 -6.77 1.85
N HIS A 128 7.02 -5.73 2.10
CA HIS A 128 6.88 -4.61 1.18
C HIS A 128 7.25 -3.29 1.86
N TYR A 129 7.92 -2.43 1.10
CA TYR A 129 8.37 -1.12 1.56
C TYR A 129 7.88 -0.03 0.62
N ARG A 130 7.35 1.05 1.15
CA ARG A 130 7.04 2.25 0.35
C ARG A 130 8.34 2.93 -0.06
N ILE A 131 8.51 3.12 -1.37
CA ILE A 131 9.76 3.67 -1.92
C ILE A 131 9.93 5.15 -1.56
N ASP A 132 8.84 5.91 -1.49
CA ASP A 132 8.88 7.33 -1.09
C ASP A 132 9.34 7.58 0.36
N ARG A 133 9.40 6.51 1.18
CA ARG A 133 9.94 6.53 2.54
C ARG A 133 11.37 6.03 2.63
N MET A 134 11.99 5.64 1.52
CA MET A 134 13.38 5.23 1.49
C MET A 134 14.31 6.44 1.35
N LYS A 135 15.46 6.35 1.98
CA LYS A 135 16.55 7.34 1.92
C LYS A 135 17.88 6.60 1.84
N ASP A 136 18.86 7.19 1.19
CA ASP A 136 20.24 6.68 1.10
C ASP A 136 20.30 5.24 0.58
N VAL A 137 19.59 4.96 -0.54
CA VAL A 137 19.56 3.62 -1.14
C VAL A 137 20.89 3.34 -1.83
N GLU A 138 21.54 2.23 -1.45
CA GLU A 138 22.81 1.78 -2.00
C GLU A 138 22.75 0.28 -2.36
N LEU A 139 23.47 -0.09 -3.42
CA LEU A 139 23.73 -1.47 -3.79
C LEU A 139 24.95 -1.96 -2.99
N ILE A 140 24.90 -3.17 -2.43
CA ILE A 140 25.95 -3.63 -1.52
C ILE A 140 26.83 -4.74 -2.11
N GLY A 141 26.58 -5.16 -3.34
CA GLY A 141 27.39 -6.19 -4.01
C GLY A 141 27.14 -7.61 -3.52
N GLU A 142 26.25 -7.83 -2.57
CA GLU A 142 25.92 -9.15 -2.07
C GLU A 142 24.80 -9.80 -2.89
N PRO A 143 24.90 -11.08 -3.27
CA PRO A 143 23.84 -11.80 -3.95
C PRO A 143 22.53 -11.75 -3.17
N ARG A 144 21.39 -11.59 -3.86
CA ARG A 144 20.09 -11.58 -3.20
C ARG A 144 19.70 -12.95 -2.66
N GLU A 145 18.99 -12.98 -1.55
CA GLU A 145 18.42 -14.14 -0.88
C GLU A 145 16.90 -14.22 -1.05
N GLY A 146 16.28 -15.34 -0.65
CA GLY A 146 14.83 -15.50 -0.59
C GLY A 146 14.18 -15.83 -1.94
N ALA A 147 14.94 -16.42 -2.89
CA ALA A 147 14.41 -16.79 -4.20
C ALA A 147 13.24 -17.76 -4.11
N ASP A 148 13.31 -18.75 -3.22
CA ASP A 148 12.24 -19.75 -3.06
C ASP A 148 11.00 -19.12 -2.42
N ALA A 149 11.18 -18.30 -1.38
CA ALA A 149 10.08 -17.54 -0.78
C ALA A 149 9.38 -16.63 -1.79
N PHE A 150 10.11 -16.07 -2.77
CA PHE A 150 9.49 -15.28 -3.83
C PHE A 150 8.78 -16.14 -4.89
N LYS A 151 9.30 -17.32 -5.24
CA LYS A 151 8.64 -18.25 -6.18
C LYS A 151 7.31 -18.77 -5.63
N GLU A 152 7.26 -19.05 -4.32
CA GLU A 152 6.06 -19.51 -3.63
C GLU A 152 5.05 -18.40 -3.43
N LEU A 153 5.45 -17.12 -3.57
CA LEU A 153 4.59 -15.97 -3.41
C LEU A 153 3.64 -15.83 -4.60
N ASN A 154 2.37 -16.14 -4.42
CA ASN A 154 1.34 -15.76 -5.38
C ASN A 154 1.12 -14.24 -5.27
N LEU A 155 1.67 -13.48 -6.23
CA LEU A 155 1.69 -12.02 -6.19
C LEU A 155 0.28 -11.41 -6.25
N GLU A 156 -0.62 -12.00 -7.05
CA GLU A 156 -2.02 -11.53 -7.16
C GLU A 156 -2.77 -11.75 -5.86
N ALA A 157 -2.68 -12.95 -5.29
CA ALA A 157 -3.27 -13.25 -3.98
C ALA A 157 -2.67 -12.34 -2.89
N TYR A 158 -1.35 -12.14 -2.90
CA TYR A 158 -0.67 -11.26 -1.96
C TYR A 158 -1.22 -9.82 -2.02
N LEU A 159 -1.46 -9.29 -3.22
CA LEU A 159 -2.00 -7.94 -3.41
C LEU A 159 -3.47 -7.83 -2.99
N GLN A 160 -4.27 -8.86 -3.29
CA GLN A 160 -5.69 -8.91 -2.91
C GLN A 160 -5.86 -9.05 -1.40
N GLU A 161 -5.03 -9.88 -0.75
CA GLU A 161 -5.09 -10.13 0.70
C GLU A 161 -4.65 -8.92 1.53
N HIS A 162 -3.72 -8.09 1.02
CA HIS A 162 -3.17 -6.97 1.79
C HIS A 162 -3.97 -5.69 1.60
N PHE A 163 -4.70 -5.31 2.65
CA PHE A 163 -5.43 -4.04 2.71
C PHE A 163 -4.46 -2.86 2.66
N SER A 164 -4.48 -2.09 1.55
CA SER A 164 -3.60 -0.92 1.35
C SER A 164 -2.13 -1.22 1.69
N MET A 165 -1.65 -2.44 1.37
CA MET A 165 -0.30 -2.93 1.67
C MET A 165 0.03 -2.96 3.18
N TYR A 166 -0.96 -3.16 4.05
CA TYR A 166 -0.73 -3.46 5.46
C TYR A 166 -0.69 -4.96 5.69
N GLY A 167 0.38 -5.43 6.31
CA GLY A 167 0.54 -6.84 6.66
C GLY A 167 -0.33 -7.24 7.84
N GLY A 168 -0.78 -8.48 7.84
CA GLY A 168 -1.52 -9.13 8.92
C GLY A 168 -1.48 -10.65 8.73
N LYS A 169 -2.11 -11.39 9.62
CA LYS A 169 -2.30 -12.83 9.44
C LYS A 169 -3.31 -13.04 8.31
N SER A 170 -2.93 -13.77 7.26
CA SER A 170 -3.85 -14.14 6.18
C SER A 170 -4.87 -15.15 6.68
N GLU A 171 -6.15 -14.90 6.44
CA GLU A 171 -7.25 -15.70 6.95
C GLU A 171 -8.46 -15.67 6.02
N HIS A 172 -9.26 -16.72 6.01
CA HIS A 172 -10.56 -16.72 5.38
C HIS A 172 -11.58 -16.12 6.34
N VAL A 173 -12.04 -14.91 6.03
CA VAL A 173 -12.99 -14.18 6.86
C VAL A 173 -14.36 -14.21 6.18
N THR A 174 -15.37 -14.61 6.93
CA THR A 174 -16.76 -14.61 6.48
C THR A 174 -17.49 -13.41 7.07
N PHE A 175 -18.08 -12.62 6.20
CA PHE A 175 -18.89 -11.46 6.54
C PHE A 175 -20.36 -11.72 6.22
N ARG A 176 -21.26 -11.13 6.99
CA ARG A 176 -22.66 -10.95 6.66
C ARG A 176 -22.94 -9.49 6.48
N ALA A 177 -23.55 -9.08 5.37
CA ALA A 177 -23.77 -7.69 5.06
C ALA A 177 -25.12 -7.47 4.35
N MET A 178 -25.64 -6.24 4.38
CA MET A 178 -26.89 -5.89 3.71
C MET A 178 -26.71 -5.84 2.19
N ASN A 179 -27.70 -6.29 1.42
CA ASN A 179 -27.61 -6.41 -0.03
C ASN A 179 -27.24 -5.10 -0.76
N HIS A 180 -27.68 -3.95 -0.26
CA HIS A 180 -27.41 -2.65 -0.91
C HIS A 180 -25.94 -2.20 -0.82
N ILE A 181 -25.09 -2.84 0.01
CA ILE A 181 -23.65 -2.56 0.08
C ILE A 181 -22.81 -3.63 -0.62
N LEU A 182 -23.43 -4.51 -1.42
CA LEU A 182 -22.71 -5.57 -2.14
C LEU A 182 -21.62 -4.99 -3.05
N GLU A 183 -21.88 -3.86 -3.71
CA GLU A 183 -20.90 -3.19 -4.57
C GLU A 183 -19.62 -2.84 -3.82
N ALA A 184 -19.71 -2.35 -2.59
CA ALA A 184 -18.54 -2.03 -1.77
C ALA A 184 -17.67 -3.27 -1.47
N PHE A 185 -18.28 -4.46 -1.36
CA PHE A 185 -17.55 -5.71 -1.22
C PHE A 185 -16.93 -6.17 -2.54
N ILE A 186 -17.66 -6.05 -3.65
CA ILE A 186 -17.14 -6.41 -4.99
C ILE A 186 -15.99 -5.48 -5.38
N ASP A 187 -16.12 -4.18 -5.18
CA ASP A 187 -15.06 -3.20 -5.46
C ASP A 187 -13.80 -3.47 -4.63
N ARG A 188 -13.99 -3.99 -3.42
CA ARG A 188 -12.87 -4.26 -2.51
C ARG A 188 -12.20 -5.60 -2.73
N PHE A 189 -12.98 -6.67 -2.89
CA PHE A 189 -12.50 -8.06 -2.90
C PHE A 189 -12.61 -8.72 -4.26
N GLY A 190 -13.28 -8.06 -5.22
CA GLY A 190 -13.54 -8.62 -6.54
C GLY A 190 -14.59 -9.73 -6.52
N THR A 191 -14.83 -10.30 -7.71
CA THR A 191 -15.72 -11.47 -7.88
C THR A 191 -14.93 -12.79 -8.00
N LYS A 192 -13.61 -12.70 -8.23
CA LYS A 192 -12.71 -13.86 -8.33
C LYS A 192 -11.98 -14.05 -6.99
N GLY A 193 -12.01 -15.26 -6.44
CA GLY A 193 -11.35 -15.59 -5.17
C GLY A 193 -12.14 -15.22 -3.91
N ALA A 194 -13.32 -14.63 -4.07
CA ALA A 194 -14.31 -14.41 -3.02
C ALA A 194 -15.55 -15.25 -3.32
N VAL A 195 -16.19 -15.79 -2.28
CA VAL A 195 -17.44 -16.55 -2.41
C VAL A 195 -18.56 -15.70 -1.85
N TYR A 196 -19.57 -15.45 -2.67
CA TYR A 196 -20.77 -14.70 -2.29
C TYR A 196 -22.00 -15.61 -2.35
N SER A 197 -22.86 -15.51 -1.35
CA SER A 197 -24.14 -16.22 -1.30
C SER A 197 -25.24 -15.34 -0.73
N SER A 198 -26.48 -15.56 -1.19
CA SER A 198 -27.65 -14.89 -0.61
C SER A 198 -27.92 -15.42 0.80
N ASP A 199 -28.37 -14.55 1.70
CA ASP A 199 -28.83 -14.88 3.04
C ASP A 199 -30.19 -14.20 3.28
N GLY A 200 -31.22 -14.77 2.65
CA GLY A 200 -32.56 -14.22 2.57
C GLY A 200 -32.65 -12.99 1.68
N ASP A 201 -33.71 -12.21 1.84
CA ASP A 201 -34.01 -11.08 0.95
C ASP A 201 -33.20 -9.81 1.26
N LYS A 202 -32.62 -9.69 2.45
CA LYS A 202 -31.99 -8.47 2.95
C LYS A 202 -30.48 -8.52 3.04
N TYR A 203 -29.91 -9.72 3.07
CA TYR A 203 -28.49 -9.91 3.37
C TYR A 203 -27.81 -10.84 2.37
N PHE A 204 -26.49 -10.70 2.31
CA PHE A 204 -25.60 -11.66 1.67
C PHE A 204 -24.49 -12.08 2.64
N VAL A 205 -23.88 -13.20 2.36
CA VAL A 205 -22.67 -13.68 3.02
C VAL A 205 -21.53 -13.65 2.02
N ALA A 206 -20.38 -13.12 2.44
CA ALA A 206 -19.15 -13.10 1.66
C ALA A 206 -18.02 -13.76 2.44
N THR A 207 -17.37 -14.76 1.85
CA THR A 207 -16.14 -15.37 2.39
C THR A 207 -14.98 -14.97 1.51
N VAL A 208 -14.00 -14.28 2.10
CA VAL A 208 -12.83 -13.73 1.41
C VAL A 208 -11.55 -14.09 2.14
N LYS A 209 -10.49 -14.35 1.38
CA LYS A 209 -9.15 -14.48 1.94
C LYS A 209 -8.52 -13.10 2.08
N VAL A 210 -8.18 -12.69 3.31
CA VAL A 210 -7.72 -11.33 3.60
C VAL A 210 -6.72 -11.31 4.75
N SER A 211 -5.76 -10.36 4.69
CA SER A 211 -4.88 -10.07 5.83
C SER A 211 -5.65 -9.31 6.91
N VAL A 212 -5.84 -9.95 8.06
CA VAL A 212 -6.52 -9.34 9.22
C VAL A 212 -5.63 -8.23 9.76
N SER A 213 -6.11 -7.00 9.69
CA SER A 213 -5.35 -5.79 10.01
C SER A 213 -6.27 -4.67 10.48
N LYS A 214 -5.67 -3.65 11.12
CA LYS A 214 -6.42 -2.44 11.51
C LYS A 214 -7.08 -1.72 10.33
N GLN A 215 -6.52 -1.86 9.12
CA GLN A 215 -7.09 -1.27 7.90
C GLN A 215 -8.35 -2.01 7.45
N LEU A 216 -8.37 -3.35 7.58
CA LEU A 216 -9.59 -4.13 7.38
C LEU A 216 -10.68 -3.69 8.37
N TYR A 217 -10.31 -3.52 9.65
CA TYR A 217 -11.24 -3.07 10.67
C TYR A 217 -11.73 -1.64 10.41
N GLY A 218 -10.85 -0.73 10.02
CA GLY A 218 -11.23 0.64 9.64
C GLY A 218 -12.18 0.68 8.45
N TRP A 219 -11.97 -0.17 7.45
CA TRP A 219 -12.88 -0.31 6.31
C TRP A 219 -14.24 -0.85 6.76
N LEU A 220 -14.26 -1.89 7.60
CA LEU A 220 -15.51 -2.45 8.14
C LEU A 220 -16.27 -1.43 9.01
N CYS A 221 -15.57 -0.67 9.85
CA CYS A 221 -16.16 0.44 10.62
C CYS A 221 -16.82 1.49 9.71
N GLY A 222 -16.23 1.75 8.53
CA GLY A 222 -16.79 2.66 7.53
C GLY A 222 -18.14 2.22 6.95
N LEU A 223 -18.46 0.91 7.05
CA LEU A 223 -19.78 0.37 6.66
C LEU A 223 -20.83 0.49 7.78
N GLY A 224 -20.44 0.95 8.95
CA GLY A 224 -21.32 1.11 10.11
C GLY A 224 -21.92 -0.23 10.58
N ASN A 225 -23.22 -0.23 10.85
CA ASN A 225 -23.96 -1.42 11.32
C ASN A 225 -24.48 -2.31 10.17
N GLN A 226 -24.04 -2.07 8.93
CA GLN A 226 -24.56 -2.76 7.74
C GLN A 226 -23.82 -4.06 7.44
N ALA A 227 -22.67 -4.29 8.08
CA ALA A 227 -21.87 -5.49 7.95
C ALA A 227 -21.32 -5.98 9.29
N LYS A 228 -21.14 -7.31 9.41
CA LYS A 228 -20.48 -7.92 10.56
C LYS A 228 -19.62 -9.11 10.16
N ILE A 229 -18.61 -9.41 10.95
CA ILE A 229 -17.81 -10.63 10.82
C ILE A 229 -18.59 -11.79 11.45
N LEU A 230 -18.67 -12.92 10.73
CA LEU A 230 -19.24 -14.16 11.24
C LEU A 230 -18.19 -15.15 11.73
N SER A 231 -17.08 -15.25 10.99
CA SER A 231 -15.99 -16.19 11.28
C SER A 231 -14.65 -15.72 10.70
N PRO A 232 -13.53 -16.24 11.20
CA PRO A 232 -13.39 -17.12 12.36
C PRO A 232 -13.57 -16.36 13.67
N GLU A 233 -13.87 -17.10 14.75
CA GLU A 233 -14.19 -16.53 16.07
C GLU A 233 -13.11 -15.58 16.59
N TRP A 234 -11.84 -15.95 16.43
CA TRP A 234 -10.73 -15.10 16.87
C TRP A 234 -10.70 -13.72 16.18
N VAL A 235 -11.14 -13.61 14.92
CA VAL A 235 -11.25 -12.33 14.20
C VAL A 235 -12.43 -11.52 14.73
N VAL A 236 -13.53 -12.18 15.06
CA VAL A 236 -14.70 -11.54 15.70
C VAL A 236 -14.29 -10.92 17.02
N ASP A 237 -13.55 -11.66 17.86
CA ASP A 237 -13.14 -11.20 19.20
C ASP A 237 -12.04 -10.12 19.13
N ASP A 238 -11.09 -10.24 18.19
CA ASP A 238 -10.11 -9.18 17.97
C ASP A 238 -10.78 -7.88 17.49
N PHE A 239 -11.80 -8.00 16.61
CA PHE A 239 -12.57 -6.85 16.17
C PHE A 239 -13.40 -6.22 17.30
N LYS A 240 -14.07 -7.02 18.16
CA LYS A 240 -14.76 -6.51 19.35
C LYS A 240 -13.80 -5.74 20.25
N THR A 241 -12.64 -6.34 20.55
CA THR A 241 -11.59 -5.70 21.34
C THR A 241 -11.12 -4.38 20.71
N HIS A 242 -11.04 -4.33 19.38
CA HIS A 242 -10.70 -3.10 18.65
C HIS A 242 -11.76 -2.02 18.85
N LEU A 243 -13.04 -2.36 18.74
CA LEU A 243 -14.17 -1.44 18.94
C LEU A 243 -14.25 -0.93 20.40
N GLU A 244 -14.04 -1.82 21.36
CA GLU A 244 -14.02 -1.45 22.79
C GLU A 244 -12.89 -0.46 23.10
N LYS A 245 -11.69 -0.68 22.56
CA LYS A 245 -10.58 0.26 22.69
C LYS A 245 -10.89 1.62 22.05
N MET A 246 -11.57 1.64 20.91
CA MET A 246 -12.00 2.89 20.28
C MET A 246 -13.04 3.60 21.16
N LEU A 247 -14.06 2.89 21.64
CA LEU A 247 -15.10 3.45 22.50
C LEU A 247 -14.51 4.00 23.81
N PHE A 248 -13.54 3.29 24.39
CA PHE A 248 -12.85 3.73 25.61
C PHE A 248 -12.19 5.10 25.46
N LEU A 249 -11.59 5.41 24.29
CA LEU A 249 -10.98 6.71 24.02
C LEU A 249 -11.98 7.88 24.09
N TYR A 250 -13.24 7.64 23.76
CA TYR A 250 -14.28 8.68 23.78
C TYR A 250 -15.00 8.76 25.14
N ASN A 251 -15.00 7.67 25.90
CA ASN A 251 -15.65 7.62 27.21
C ASN A 251 -14.71 8.05 28.36
N THR A 252 -13.39 8.07 28.13
CA THR A 252 -12.43 8.57 29.11
C THR A 252 -12.39 10.09 29.01
N PRO A 253 -12.71 10.86 30.08
CA PRO A 253 -12.54 12.30 30.07
C PRO A 253 -11.08 12.60 29.72
N SER A 254 -10.86 13.50 28.74
CA SER A 254 -9.51 13.99 28.49
C SER A 254 -9.01 14.62 29.80
N SER A 255 -8.06 13.96 30.45
CA SER A 255 -7.32 14.60 31.55
C SER A 255 -6.63 15.82 30.91
N LYS A 256 -7.20 17.01 31.16
CA LYS A 256 -6.46 18.26 31.08
C LYS A 256 -5.45 18.19 32.20
N ASP A 257 -4.29 17.63 31.94
CA ASP A 257 -3.10 17.77 32.78
C ASP A 257 -2.00 16.89 32.17
N ASP A 258 -1.31 17.45 31.23
CA ASP A 258 0.13 17.27 31.01
C ASP A 258 0.61 18.52 30.28
N SER A 259 0.82 19.56 31.09
CA SER A 259 1.50 20.81 30.71
C SER A 259 2.99 20.55 30.56
#